data_a5ce63ac6ddf953082ed0fd73edddc5e
#
_entry.id   a5ce63ac6ddf953082ed0fd73edddc5e
#
_cell.length_a   1.000
_cell.length_b   1.000
_cell.length_c   1.000
_cell.angle_alpha   90.00
_cell.angle_beta   90.00
_cell.angle_gamma   90.00
#
_symmetry.space_group_name_H-M   'P 1'
#
loop_
_entity.id
_entity.type
_entity.pdbx_description
1 polymer ?
#
loop_
_entity_poly.entity_id
_entity_poly.type
_entity_poly.pdbx_seq_one_letter_code
_entity_poly.pdbx_strand_id
1 'polypeptide(L)'
;MSGPTGTLYDGENFSLQFKFGPKYPFDSPEVIFIGEDIPIHPHIYSNGHICLSILTEDWSPALSVQAVCLSIISMLASCKEKVRTCNQILETTILTLDIGYIPAYLYHLPFNTFLFSEKASR
;
A
#
# COMPACT_ATOMS: atom_id res chain seq x y z
N MET A 1 3.33 -13.55 -5.73
CA MET A 1 2.87 -12.73 -6.86
C MET A 1 4.08 -12.33 -7.69
N SER A 2 4.03 -12.53 -8.99
CA SER A 2 5.13 -12.14 -9.90
C SER A 2 4.90 -10.72 -10.41
N GLY A 3 5.99 -9.98 -10.56
CA GLY A 3 5.96 -8.66 -11.17
C GLY A 3 5.48 -8.73 -12.62
N PRO A 4 4.71 -7.72 -13.09
CA PRO A 4 4.17 -7.73 -14.46
C PRO A 4 5.30 -7.72 -15.51
N THR A 5 5.14 -8.54 -16.54
CA THR A 5 6.09 -8.65 -17.64
C THR A 5 6.20 -7.32 -18.40
N GLY A 6 7.42 -6.93 -18.78
CA GLY A 6 7.67 -5.69 -19.51
C GLY A 6 7.58 -4.42 -18.67
N THR A 7 7.56 -4.55 -17.34
CA THR A 7 7.54 -3.43 -16.39
C THR A 7 8.83 -3.34 -15.60
N LEU A 8 8.95 -2.33 -14.74
CA LEU A 8 10.09 -2.17 -13.82
C LEU A 8 10.23 -3.32 -12.82
N TYR A 9 9.19 -4.14 -12.67
CA TYR A 9 9.13 -5.26 -11.72
C TYR A 9 9.19 -6.62 -12.40
N ASP A 10 9.50 -6.64 -13.69
CA ASP A 10 9.63 -7.89 -14.45
C ASP A 10 10.72 -8.79 -13.86
N GLY A 11 10.38 -10.05 -13.64
CA GLY A 11 11.27 -11.03 -13.02
C GLY A 11 11.35 -10.98 -11.49
N GLU A 12 10.72 -9.99 -10.85
CA GLU A 12 10.64 -9.91 -9.39
C GLU A 12 9.47 -10.74 -8.87
N ASN A 13 9.62 -11.34 -7.69
CA ASN A 13 8.58 -12.10 -7.02
C ASN A 13 8.30 -11.50 -5.65
N PHE A 14 7.02 -11.30 -5.35
CA PHE A 14 6.57 -10.67 -4.12
C PHE A 14 5.61 -11.58 -3.37
N SER A 15 5.64 -11.50 -2.05
CA SER A 15 4.70 -12.17 -1.17
C SER A 15 3.70 -11.17 -0.61
N LEU A 16 2.41 -11.47 -0.74
CA LEU A 16 1.32 -10.69 -0.16
C LEU A 16 0.68 -11.46 1.00
N GLN A 17 0.41 -10.78 2.07
CA GLN A 17 -0.36 -11.29 3.18
C GLN A 17 -1.73 -10.61 3.21
N PHE A 18 -2.79 -11.42 3.31
CA PHE A 18 -4.16 -10.98 3.53
C PHE A 18 -4.57 -11.31 4.95
N LYS A 19 -5.02 -10.32 5.70
CA LYS A 19 -5.63 -10.53 7.01
C LYS A 19 -7.09 -10.10 6.94
N PHE A 20 -7.98 -11.02 7.27
CA PHE A 20 -9.42 -10.79 7.26
C PHE A 20 -9.90 -10.51 8.69
N GLY A 21 -10.50 -9.35 8.89
CA GLY A 21 -11.10 -8.98 10.17
C GLY A 21 -12.48 -9.62 10.38
N PRO A 22 -13.04 -9.49 11.61
CA PRO A 22 -14.33 -10.10 11.94
C PRO A 22 -15.51 -9.51 11.17
N LYS A 23 -15.37 -8.32 10.60
CA LYS A 23 -16.40 -7.65 9.80
C LYS A 23 -16.25 -7.87 8.29
N TYR A 24 -15.25 -8.67 7.88
CA TYR A 24 -15.14 -9.05 6.47
C TYR A 24 -16.41 -9.80 6.02
N PRO A 25 -16.98 -9.55 4.83
CA PRO A 25 -16.47 -8.72 3.74
C PRO A 25 -16.91 -7.24 3.77
N PHE A 26 -17.58 -6.78 4.80
CA PHE A 26 -18.03 -5.38 4.90
C PHE A 26 -16.86 -4.42 5.08
N ASP A 27 -15.90 -4.78 5.90
CA ASP A 27 -14.62 -4.09 5.99
C ASP A 27 -13.58 -4.74 5.06
N SER A 28 -12.72 -3.91 4.49
CA SER A 28 -11.63 -4.38 3.64
C SER A 28 -10.66 -5.27 4.44
N PRO A 29 -10.03 -6.26 3.79
CA PRO A 29 -8.91 -6.97 4.41
C PRO A 29 -7.69 -6.05 4.52
N GLU A 30 -6.86 -6.30 5.51
CA GLU A 30 -5.51 -5.74 5.52
C GLU A 30 -4.65 -6.51 4.51
N VAL A 31 -4.04 -5.80 3.56
CA VAL A 31 -3.18 -6.39 2.54
C VAL A 31 -1.81 -5.72 2.60
N ILE A 32 -0.78 -6.52 2.85
CA ILE A 32 0.59 -6.01 2.96
C ILE A 32 1.55 -6.90 2.17
N PHE A 33 2.60 -6.30 1.63
CA PHE A 33 3.75 -7.04 1.15
C PHE A 33 4.58 -7.51 2.33
N ILE A 34 4.99 -8.77 2.30
CA ILE A 34 5.81 -9.39 3.35
C ILE A 34 7.09 -9.97 2.75
N GLY A 35 8.08 -10.22 3.62
CA GLY A 35 9.37 -10.76 3.21
C GLY A 35 10.42 -9.65 3.02
N GLU A 36 11.54 -10.02 2.42
CA GLU A 36 12.66 -9.10 2.18
C GLU A 36 12.49 -8.29 0.89
N ASP A 37 11.77 -8.85 -0.08
CA ASP A 37 11.55 -8.27 -1.40
C ASP A 37 10.26 -7.45 -1.45
N ILE A 38 10.23 -6.32 -0.73
CA ILE A 38 9.11 -5.39 -0.78
C ILE A 38 9.29 -4.46 -1.99
N PRO A 39 8.29 -4.35 -2.89
CA PRO A 39 8.42 -3.50 -4.07
C PRO A 39 8.72 -2.05 -3.71
N ILE A 40 9.64 -1.45 -4.43
CA ILE A 40 9.90 -0.01 -4.33
C ILE A 40 8.91 0.70 -5.25
N HIS A 41 7.93 1.38 -4.66
CA HIS A 41 6.84 2.03 -5.39
C HIS A 41 6.32 3.24 -4.62
N PRO A 42 5.86 4.32 -5.31
CA PRO A 42 5.33 5.52 -4.65
C PRO A 42 4.17 5.26 -3.69
N HIS A 43 3.36 4.22 -3.94
CA HIS A 43 2.21 3.83 -3.12
C HIS A 43 2.47 2.65 -2.19
N ILE A 44 3.72 2.26 -1.99
CA ILE A 44 4.10 1.18 -1.10
C ILE A 44 5.12 1.69 -0.08
N TYR A 45 4.80 1.53 1.20
CA TYR A 45 5.70 1.85 2.29
C TYR A 45 6.81 0.80 2.44
N SER A 46 7.91 1.17 3.08
CA SER A 46 9.03 0.23 3.32
C SER A 46 8.65 -0.97 4.19
N ASN A 47 7.61 -0.84 5.01
CA ASN A 47 7.06 -1.92 5.83
C ASN A 47 6.06 -2.82 5.09
N GLY A 48 5.84 -2.59 3.79
CA GLY A 48 4.95 -3.38 2.95
C GLY A 48 3.50 -2.91 2.87
N HIS A 49 3.11 -1.89 3.63
CA HIS A 49 1.75 -1.34 3.54
C HIS A 49 1.51 -0.67 2.19
N ILE A 50 0.28 -0.83 1.68
CA ILE A 50 -0.13 -0.39 0.35
C ILE A 50 -1.13 0.76 0.48
N CYS A 51 -0.81 1.89 -0.16
CA CYS A 51 -1.70 3.04 -0.28
C CYS A 51 -2.55 2.88 -1.55
N LEU A 52 -3.70 2.23 -1.43
CA LEU A 52 -4.59 1.93 -2.56
C LEU A 52 -6.05 2.11 -2.12
N SER A 53 -6.81 2.96 -2.83
CA SER A 53 -8.17 3.34 -2.43
C SER A 53 -9.13 2.16 -2.37
N ILE A 54 -8.96 1.15 -3.21
CA ILE A 54 -9.76 -0.08 -3.19
C ILE A 54 -9.65 -0.85 -1.86
N LEU A 55 -8.61 -0.61 -1.08
CA LEU A 55 -8.42 -1.21 0.26
C LEU A 55 -8.98 -0.32 1.38
N THR A 56 -9.51 0.84 1.05
CA THR A 56 -9.99 1.83 2.02
C THR A 56 -11.37 2.36 1.61
N GLU A 57 -11.44 3.57 1.09
CA GLU A 57 -12.67 4.29 0.78
C GLU A 57 -13.47 3.71 -0.37
N ASP A 58 -12.82 3.07 -1.33
CA ASP A 58 -13.46 2.44 -2.50
C ASP A 58 -13.71 0.94 -2.29
N TRP A 59 -13.57 0.45 -1.06
CA TRP A 59 -13.84 -0.95 -0.76
C TRP A 59 -15.33 -1.27 -0.95
N SER A 60 -15.58 -2.44 -1.53
CA SER A 60 -16.94 -3.00 -1.65
C SER A 60 -16.92 -4.48 -1.26
N PRO A 61 -17.94 -4.97 -0.54
CA PRO A 61 -18.06 -6.40 -0.22
C PRO A 61 -18.14 -7.33 -1.44
N ALA A 62 -18.43 -6.77 -2.62
CA ALA A 62 -18.44 -7.51 -3.88
C ALA A 62 -17.04 -7.78 -4.44
N LEU A 63 -16.01 -7.13 -3.92
CA LEU A 63 -14.64 -7.30 -4.37
C LEU A 63 -14.05 -8.61 -3.85
N SER A 64 -13.46 -9.37 -4.76
CA SER A 64 -12.74 -10.60 -4.44
C SER A 64 -11.26 -10.34 -4.18
N VAL A 65 -10.60 -11.26 -3.50
CA VAL A 65 -9.12 -11.26 -3.34
C VAL A 65 -8.43 -11.17 -4.71
N GLN A 66 -8.97 -11.83 -5.72
CA GLN A 66 -8.44 -11.77 -7.08
C GLN A 66 -8.50 -10.35 -7.66
N ALA A 67 -9.62 -9.64 -7.44
CA ALA A 67 -9.76 -8.25 -7.90
C ALA A 67 -8.76 -7.33 -7.21
N VAL A 68 -8.50 -7.53 -5.93
CA VAL A 68 -7.47 -6.80 -5.19
C VAL A 68 -6.07 -7.06 -5.77
N CYS A 69 -5.74 -8.32 -6.01
CA CYS A 69 -4.46 -8.70 -6.63
C CYS A 69 -4.28 -8.06 -8.01
N LEU A 70 -5.32 -8.06 -8.84
CA LEU A 70 -5.29 -7.43 -10.17
C LEU A 70 -5.08 -5.91 -10.06
N SER A 71 -5.70 -5.26 -9.09
CA SER A 71 -5.49 -3.83 -8.83
C SER A 71 -4.05 -3.52 -8.42
N ILE A 72 -3.45 -4.36 -7.58
CA ILE A 72 -2.06 -4.24 -7.17
C ILE A 72 -1.12 -4.44 -8.37
N ILE A 73 -1.36 -5.46 -9.18
CA ILE A 73 -0.59 -5.71 -10.40
C ILE A 73 -0.69 -4.52 -11.36
N SER A 74 -1.88 -3.98 -11.54
CA SER A 74 -2.10 -2.80 -12.39
C SER A 74 -1.36 -1.57 -11.87
N MET A 75 -1.37 -1.37 -10.54
CA MET A 75 -0.62 -0.30 -9.88
C MET A 75 0.89 -0.44 -10.14
N LEU A 76 1.45 -1.64 -9.98
CA LEU A 76 2.86 -1.91 -10.28
C LEU A 76 3.16 -1.68 -11.78
N ALA A 77 2.27 -2.14 -12.66
CA ALA A 77 2.46 -1.99 -14.11
C ALA A 77 2.48 -0.52 -14.57
N SER A 78 1.75 0.35 -13.88
CA SER A 78 1.68 1.79 -14.21
C SER A 78 2.86 2.60 -13.65
N CYS A 79 3.73 2.00 -12.86
CA CYS A 79 4.86 2.66 -12.23
C CYS A 79 5.91 3.07 -13.26
N LYS A 80 6.30 4.34 -13.26
CA LYS A 80 7.32 4.89 -14.16
C LYS A 80 8.70 4.98 -13.51
N GLU A 81 8.74 5.10 -12.20
CA GLU A 81 9.98 5.21 -11.41
C GLU A 81 9.86 4.44 -10.11
N LYS A 82 10.90 3.68 -9.77
CA LYS A 82 11.00 3.01 -8.47
C LYS A 82 11.45 4.00 -7.40
N VAL A 83 10.51 4.68 -6.78
CA VAL A 83 10.75 5.61 -5.66
C VAL A 83 9.81 5.32 -4.50
N ARG A 84 10.23 5.63 -3.28
CA ARG A 84 9.40 5.46 -2.06
C ARG A 84 8.84 6.81 -1.61
N THR A 85 7.89 7.34 -2.33
CA THR A 85 7.29 8.64 -2.02
C THR A 85 6.49 8.61 -0.72
N CYS A 86 5.83 7.50 -0.41
CA CYS A 86 5.05 7.37 0.83
C CYS A 86 5.92 7.53 2.08
N ASN A 87 7.13 6.98 2.10
CA ASN A 87 8.04 7.16 3.23
C ASN A 87 8.48 8.61 3.39
N GLN A 88 8.77 9.29 2.29
CA GLN A 88 9.14 10.70 2.33
C GLN A 88 7.99 11.56 2.86
N ILE A 89 6.76 11.25 2.48
CA ILE A 89 5.56 11.93 2.97
C ILE A 89 5.43 11.75 4.49
N LEU A 90 5.61 10.53 5.00
CA LEU A 90 5.55 10.27 6.44
C LEU A 90 6.62 11.01 7.23
N GLU A 91 7.86 10.97 6.78
CA GLU A 91 8.95 11.71 7.42
C GLU A 91 8.72 13.23 7.41
N THR A 92 8.31 13.76 6.26
CA THR A 92 7.96 15.18 6.14
C THR A 92 6.79 15.55 7.03
N THR A 93 5.79 14.66 7.17
CA THR A 93 4.63 14.88 8.02
C THR A 93 5.02 14.96 9.49
N ILE A 94 5.86 14.04 9.97
CA ILE A 94 6.33 14.05 11.35
C ILE A 94 7.06 15.35 11.65
N LEU A 95 7.99 15.76 10.80
CA LEU A 95 8.72 17.00 10.93
C LEU A 95 7.81 18.24 10.88
N THR A 96 6.75 18.16 10.08
CA THR A 96 5.84 19.29 9.87
C THR A 96 4.79 19.39 10.99
N LEU A 97 4.39 18.25 11.58
CA LEU A 97 3.52 18.24 12.76
C LEU A 97 4.19 18.95 13.96
N ASP A 98 5.50 18.79 14.12
CA ASP A 98 6.27 19.46 15.16
C ASP A 98 6.25 20.99 15.01
N ILE A 99 6.06 21.51 13.81
CA ILE A 99 5.95 22.95 13.49
C ILE A 99 4.53 23.42 13.15
N GLY A 100 3.53 22.52 13.29
CA GLY A 100 2.11 22.84 13.12
C GLY A 100 1.61 22.96 11.67
N TYR A 101 2.37 22.53 10.68
CA TYR A 101 1.97 22.55 9.28
C TYR A 101 1.67 21.15 8.76
N ILE A 102 0.50 20.93 8.19
CA ILE A 102 0.11 19.66 7.56
C ILE A 102 0.05 19.88 6.05
N PRO A 103 0.90 19.20 5.27
CA PRO A 103 0.86 19.28 3.80
C PRO A 103 -0.48 18.79 3.23
N ALA A 104 -1.00 19.50 2.22
CA ALA A 104 -2.31 19.23 1.64
C ALA A 104 -2.49 17.81 1.08
N TYR A 105 -1.42 17.17 0.61
CA TYR A 105 -1.47 15.81 0.05
C TYR A 105 -1.74 14.73 1.09
N LEU A 106 -1.58 15.02 2.40
CA LEU A 106 -1.91 14.08 3.47
C LEU A 106 -3.41 13.85 3.64
N TYR A 107 -4.23 14.79 3.18
CA TYR A 107 -5.69 14.62 3.19
C TYR A 107 -6.17 13.51 2.26
N HIS A 108 -5.33 13.09 1.33
CA HIS A 108 -5.63 12.00 0.40
C HIS A 108 -5.16 10.63 0.88
N LEU A 109 -4.42 10.56 1.99
CA LEU A 109 -3.99 9.29 2.57
C LEU A 109 -5.03 8.80 3.56
N PRO A 110 -5.51 7.56 3.43
CA PRO A 110 -6.43 7.01 4.40
C PRO A 110 -5.77 6.92 5.77
N PHE A 111 -6.50 7.36 6.80
CA PHE A 111 -6.02 7.38 8.18
C PHE A 111 -5.47 6.02 8.64
N ASN A 112 -6.08 4.94 8.19
CA ASN A 112 -5.67 3.58 8.49
C ASN A 112 -4.27 3.23 7.98
N THR A 113 -3.79 3.92 6.95
CA THR A 113 -2.45 3.69 6.39
C THR A 113 -1.35 4.08 7.39
N PHE A 114 -1.59 5.09 8.20
CA PHE A 114 -0.65 5.53 9.25
C PHE A 114 -0.62 4.62 10.46
N LEU A 115 -1.76 4.02 10.83
CA LEU A 115 -1.87 3.17 12.02
C LEU A 115 -1.20 1.80 11.83
N PHE A 116 -1.02 1.35 10.61
CA PHE A 116 -0.46 0.03 10.30
C PHE A 116 1.05 0.01 10.07
N SER A 117 1.72 1.16 10.15
CA SER A 117 3.17 1.23 9.93
C SER A 117 3.98 0.39 10.93
N GLU A 118 3.46 0.18 12.13
CA GLU A 118 4.14 -0.60 13.18
C GLU A 118 3.84 -2.10 13.14
N LYS A 119 2.90 -2.54 12.34
CA LYS A 119 2.42 -3.93 12.36
C LYS A 119 2.68 -4.72 11.09
N ALA A 120 3.72 -4.44 10.38
CA ALA A 120 4.25 -5.42 9.47
C ALA A 120 4.82 -6.58 10.29
N SER A 121 3.95 -7.34 10.95
CA SER A 121 4.35 -8.55 11.62
C SER A 121 4.69 -9.57 10.56
N ARG A 122 5.89 -9.83 10.45
CA ARG A 122 6.43 -10.92 9.66
C ARG A 122 6.39 -12.20 10.45
#